data_3727008883c6e190fa498eca28c07138
#
_entry.id   3727008883c6e190fa498eca28c07138
#
_cell.length_a   1.000
_cell.length_b   1.000
_cell.length_c   1.000
_cell.angle_alpha   90.00
_cell.angle_beta   90.00
_cell.angle_gamma   90.00
#
_symmetry.space_group_name_H-M   'P 1'
#
loop_
_entity.id
_entity.type
_entity.pdbx_description
1 polymer ?
#
loop_
_entity_poly.entity_id
_entity_poly.type
_entity_poly.pdbx_seq_one_letter_code
_entity_poly.pdbx_strand_id
1 'polypeptide(L)'
;MAEAERIIGTPDTPDAAGAGRQRPGGNAGRGGPSGAEGAQDPAGRPGTDGTAAGVDGRATAAERPRGRRRIAVLFTVAVIAYALDLASKMLVVAKLEHRPPIQLIGDWLQLEAIRNAGAAFGFGEAFTVIFTVIAAAVIVVIARLARKLYSLPWAIALGLLLGGALGNLTDRLFRAPGVFEGAVVDFISPKHFAVFNLADSAIVCGGILIVLLSFRGLDPDGTVHKD
;
A
#
# COMPACT_ATOMS: atom_id res chain seq x y z
N MET A 1 -28.84 -31.99 44.98
CA MET A 1 -30.13 -31.37 44.63
C MET A 1 -29.85 -30.62 43.36
N ALA A 2 -30.01 -31.22 42.25
CA ALA A 2 -31.21 -31.39 41.43
C ALA A 2 -31.35 -30.14 40.56
N GLU A 3 -31.00 -30.33 39.30
CA GLU A 3 -31.86 -30.34 38.10
C GLU A 3 -32.31 -28.92 37.68
N ALA A 4 -32.07 -28.46 36.47
CA ALA A 4 -32.85 -28.88 35.31
C ALA A 4 -32.19 -28.45 33.98
N GLU A 5 -32.12 -29.42 33.08
CA GLU A 5 -32.08 -29.32 31.62
C GLU A 5 -33.23 -28.50 31.02
N ARG A 6 -33.00 -27.89 29.87
CA ARG A 6 -33.87 -27.78 28.69
C ARG A 6 -33.07 -27.18 27.55
N ILE A 7 -32.63 -27.91 26.62
CA ILE A 7 -33.14 -28.53 25.39
C ILE A 7 -34.20 -27.66 24.66
N ILE A 8 -34.05 -27.60 23.34
CA ILE A 8 -34.96 -27.17 22.26
C ILE A 8 -34.55 -25.79 21.69
N GLY A 9 -34.28 -25.60 20.44
CA GLY A 9 -34.53 -26.38 19.23
C GLY A 9 -33.95 -25.66 18.04
N THR A 10 -33.52 -26.41 17.07
CA THR A 10 -33.33 -26.03 15.68
C THR A 10 -34.69 -25.73 15.01
N PRO A 11 -34.73 -24.81 14.08
CA PRO A 11 -35.59 -25.00 12.92
C PRO A 11 -34.80 -24.85 11.63
N ASP A 12 -34.75 -25.91 10.88
CA ASP A 12 -35.43 -26.13 9.60
C ASP A 12 -35.06 -25.15 8.46
N THR A 13 -34.40 -25.78 7.54
CA THR A 13 -34.28 -25.38 6.12
C THR A 13 -35.67 -25.57 5.44
N PRO A 14 -36.02 -24.80 4.46
CA PRO A 14 -36.76 -25.35 3.33
C PRO A 14 -35.98 -25.26 2.02
N ASP A 15 -35.96 -26.41 1.40
CA ASP A 15 -35.76 -26.69 0.00
C ASP A 15 -36.78 -26.02 -0.93
N ALA A 16 -36.42 -25.97 -2.16
CA ALA A 16 -37.17 -26.17 -3.41
C ALA A 16 -37.06 -25.03 -4.41
N ALA A 17 -36.28 -25.25 -5.46
CA ALA A 17 -36.72 -25.77 -6.75
C ALA A 17 -37.53 -24.78 -7.62
N GLY A 18 -37.05 -24.59 -8.88
CA GLY A 18 -37.75 -24.00 -10.00
C GLY A 18 -36.80 -23.34 -10.97
N ALA A 19 -36.13 -24.02 -11.82
CA ALA A 19 -36.50 -24.47 -13.18
C ALA A 19 -37.08 -23.32 -14.08
N GLY A 20 -36.32 -22.94 -15.08
CA GLY A 20 -36.78 -22.02 -16.12
C GLY A 20 -35.76 -21.82 -17.24
N ARG A 21 -35.60 -22.84 -18.07
CA ARG A 21 -35.03 -22.76 -19.44
C ARG A 21 -35.71 -21.65 -20.23
N GLN A 22 -34.96 -20.92 -21.08
CA GLN A 22 -35.26 -20.80 -22.52
C GLN A 22 -34.18 -19.99 -23.25
N ARG A 23 -33.42 -20.61 -24.10
CA ARG A 23 -33.01 -20.13 -25.43
C ARG A 23 -34.14 -20.56 -26.40
N PRO A 24 -34.35 -20.04 -27.63
CA PRO A 24 -33.36 -19.76 -28.68
C PRO A 24 -33.75 -18.65 -29.68
N GLY A 25 -32.94 -18.53 -30.75
CA GLY A 25 -33.28 -17.93 -32.01
C GLY A 25 -32.36 -16.76 -32.35
N GLY A 26 -31.43 -16.74 -33.22
CA GLY A 26 -31.37 -17.38 -34.54
C GLY A 26 -31.98 -16.45 -35.59
N ASN A 27 -31.19 -15.66 -36.30
CA ASN A 27 -31.41 -15.52 -37.71
C ASN A 27 -30.22 -14.97 -38.50
N ALA A 28 -29.93 -15.65 -39.54
CA ALA A 28 -28.97 -15.39 -40.60
C ALA A 28 -29.65 -14.61 -41.74
N GLY A 29 -28.85 -13.92 -42.56
CA GLY A 29 -29.24 -13.36 -43.82
C GLY A 29 -28.12 -12.47 -44.36
N ARG A 30 -27.17 -12.95 -45.11
CA ARG A 30 -27.12 -13.19 -46.56
C ARG A 30 -27.55 -11.97 -47.38
N GLY A 31 -26.60 -11.49 -48.22
CA GLY A 31 -26.87 -10.70 -49.39
C GLY A 31 -25.66 -9.87 -49.87
N GLY A 32 -24.78 -10.41 -50.69
CA GLY A 32 -24.11 -9.67 -51.75
C GLY A 32 -24.90 -9.92 -53.02
N PRO A 33 -24.47 -9.56 -54.25
CA PRO A 33 -23.22 -8.94 -54.69
C PRO A 33 -23.42 -7.90 -55.84
N SER A 34 -22.29 -7.52 -56.51
CA SER A 34 -22.24 -7.11 -57.94
C SER A 34 -22.50 -5.62 -58.21
N GLY A 35 -21.73 -4.91 -58.99
CA GLY A 35 -21.08 -5.03 -60.27
C GLY A 35 -20.47 -3.70 -60.61
N ALA A 36 -19.34 -3.72 -61.12
CA ALA A 36 -18.92 -3.57 -62.47
C ALA A 36 -18.78 -2.13 -62.98
N GLU A 37 -17.55 -1.80 -63.34
CA GLU A 37 -17.04 -1.36 -64.67
C GLU A 37 -17.30 0.07 -65.15
N GLY A 38 -16.18 0.62 -65.64
CA GLY A 38 -16.09 1.70 -66.60
C GLY A 38 -14.98 2.72 -66.23
N ALA A 39 -13.80 2.56 -66.59
CA ALA A 39 -13.02 2.72 -67.83
C ALA A 39 -12.84 4.21 -68.23
N GLN A 40 -11.59 4.53 -68.44
CA GLN A 40 -10.98 5.42 -69.45
C GLN A 40 -10.42 6.79 -68.93
N ASP A 41 -9.14 6.80 -68.88
CA ASP A 41 -8.20 7.88 -69.16
C ASP A 41 -8.42 8.44 -70.61
N PRO A 42 -7.98 9.66 -71.06
CA PRO A 42 -6.58 10.05 -71.01
C PRO A 42 -6.22 11.58 -70.94
N ALA A 43 -4.97 11.82 -70.58
CA ALA A 43 -4.09 12.86 -71.11
C ALA A 43 -4.26 14.35 -70.71
N GLY A 44 -3.22 14.85 -70.11
CA GLY A 44 -2.92 16.30 -70.06
C GLY A 44 -1.84 16.69 -69.03
N ARG A 45 -0.55 16.55 -69.40
CA ARG A 45 0.59 17.29 -68.77
C ARG A 45 0.69 18.69 -69.42
N PRO A 46 1.48 19.63 -68.93
CA PRO A 46 2.33 19.73 -67.72
C PRO A 46 2.22 21.12 -67.05
N GLY A 47 2.85 21.25 -65.88
CA GLY A 47 3.29 22.60 -65.52
C GLY A 47 3.42 22.88 -64.02
N THR A 48 4.67 23.00 -63.64
CA THR A 48 5.32 23.91 -62.72
C THR A 48 5.21 23.69 -61.21
N ASP A 49 6.36 23.39 -60.69
CA ASP A 49 7.00 23.86 -59.44
C ASP A 49 6.12 24.43 -58.32
N GLY A 50 6.21 23.75 -57.23
CA GLY A 50 5.76 24.23 -55.93
C GLY A 50 6.30 23.31 -54.83
N THR A 51 7.58 23.49 -54.53
CA THR A 51 8.26 22.92 -53.36
C THR A 51 7.53 23.41 -52.10
N ALA A 52 6.64 22.62 -51.56
CA ALA A 52 6.16 22.78 -50.19
C ALA A 52 6.62 21.58 -49.42
N ALA A 53 7.79 21.75 -48.79
CA ALA A 53 8.27 20.87 -47.76
C ALA A 53 7.19 20.83 -46.63
N GLY A 54 6.41 19.75 -46.63
CA GLY A 54 5.60 19.38 -45.50
C GLY A 54 6.52 19.10 -44.33
N VAL A 55 6.73 20.12 -43.52
CA VAL A 55 7.35 19.96 -42.21
C VAL A 55 6.32 19.17 -41.38
N ASP A 56 6.49 17.85 -41.36
CA ASP A 56 5.88 17.00 -40.34
C ASP A 56 6.35 17.52 -38.99
N GLY A 57 5.60 18.47 -38.46
CA GLY A 57 5.72 18.97 -37.11
C GLY A 57 5.25 17.91 -36.09
N ARG A 58 5.80 16.71 -36.17
CA ARG A 58 5.86 15.84 -35.03
C ARG A 58 6.85 16.49 -34.08
N ALA A 59 6.34 17.47 -33.33
CA ALA A 59 6.99 17.89 -32.08
C ALA A 59 7.13 16.60 -31.24
N THR A 60 8.29 15.99 -31.33
CA THR A 60 8.74 15.03 -30.36
C THR A 60 8.61 15.75 -29.02
N ALA A 61 7.62 15.37 -28.22
CA ALA A 61 7.50 15.81 -26.87
C ALA A 61 8.86 15.51 -26.22
N ALA A 62 9.68 16.56 -26.06
CA ALA A 62 10.99 16.44 -25.46
C ALA A 62 10.77 15.79 -24.11
N GLU A 63 11.16 14.54 -23.95
CA GLU A 63 11.17 13.85 -22.67
C GLU A 63 11.97 14.74 -21.72
N ARG A 64 11.26 15.40 -20.80
CA ARG A 64 11.92 16.20 -19.76
C ARG A 64 12.91 15.27 -19.08
N PRO A 65 14.19 15.65 -18.93
CA PRO A 65 15.19 14.79 -18.31
C PRO A 65 14.67 14.38 -16.93
N ARG A 66 14.38 13.09 -16.77
CA ARG A 66 13.96 12.52 -15.49
C ARG A 66 15.07 12.80 -14.49
N GLY A 67 14.76 13.54 -13.44
CA GLY A 67 15.71 13.86 -12.38
C GLY A 67 16.39 12.60 -11.81
N ARG A 68 17.42 12.80 -10.99
CA ARG A 68 18.14 11.70 -10.34
C ARG A 68 17.18 10.87 -9.48
N ARG A 69 17.22 9.53 -9.60
CA ARG A 69 16.44 8.63 -8.74
C ARG A 69 16.74 8.88 -7.27
N ARG A 70 15.70 8.94 -6.45
CA ARG A 70 15.79 9.24 -5.01
C ARG A 70 15.86 7.98 -4.15
N ILE A 71 16.25 6.84 -4.71
CA ILE A 71 16.34 5.56 -4.00
C ILE A 71 17.32 5.64 -2.82
N ALA A 72 18.44 6.33 -2.96
CA ALA A 72 19.38 6.50 -1.85
C ALA A 72 18.73 7.24 -0.67
N VAL A 73 17.93 8.27 -0.93
CA VAL A 73 17.18 8.98 0.13
C VAL A 73 16.19 8.05 0.81
N LEU A 74 15.44 7.26 0.05
CA LEU A 74 14.50 6.28 0.62
C LEU A 74 15.22 5.34 1.60
N PHE A 75 16.32 4.72 1.16
CA PHE A 75 17.05 3.80 2.03
C PHE A 75 17.72 4.50 3.22
N THR A 76 18.25 5.71 3.05
CA THR A 76 18.81 6.48 4.17
C THR A 76 17.76 6.75 5.23
N VAL A 77 16.58 7.24 4.83
CA VAL A 77 15.47 7.49 5.77
C VAL A 77 14.98 6.19 6.41
N ALA A 78 14.86 5.10 5.62
CA ALA A 78 14.45 3.80 6.15
C ALA A 78 15.44 3.26 7.18
N VAL A 79 16.74 3.34 6.90
CA VAL A 79 17.78 2.88 7.84
C VAL A 79 17.77 3.71 9.11
N ILE A 80 17.64 5.03 9.02
CA ILE A 80 17.57 5.91 10.19
C ILE A 80 16.34 5.58 11.03
N ALA A 81 15.15 5.50 10.42
CA ALA A 81 13.90 5.19 11.13
C ALA A 81 13.98 3.80 11.79
N TYR A 82 14.45 2.80 11.07
CA TYR A 82 14.65 1.45 11.59
C TYR A 82 15.65 1.40 12.76
N ALA A 83 16.80 2.06 12.62
CA ALA A 83 17.84 2.08 13.65
C ALA A 83 17.36 2.78 14.92
N LEU A 84 16.64 3.89 14.80
CA LEU A 84 16.06 4.60 15.93
C LEU A 84 15.00 3.75 16.63
N ASP A 85 14.13 3.08 15.88
CA ASP A 85 13.13 2.17 16.44
C ASP A 85 13.79 1.00 17.17
N LEU A 86 14.73 0.32 16.54
CA LEU A 86 15.43 -0.82 17.13
C LEU A 86 16.20 -0.39 18.41
N ALA A 87 16.95 0.71 18.35
CA ALA A 87 17.72 1.21 19.48
C ALA A 87 16.81 1.59 20.66
N SER A 88 15.70 2.30 20.39
CA SER A 88 14.74 2.67 21.44
C SER A 88 14.09 1.45 22.08
N LYS A 89 13.67 0.47 21.30
CA LYS A 89 13.09 -0.78 21.79
C LYS A 89 14.09 -1.60 22.63
N MET A 90 15.35 -1.67 22.20
CA MET A 90 16.40 -2.32 22.99
C MET A 90 16.63 -1.60 24.32
N LEU A 91 16.68 -0.27 24.30
CA LEU A 91 16.84 0.54 25.52
C LEU A 91 15.66 0.35 26.48
N VAL A 92 14.44 0.38 25.96
CA VAL A 92 13.21 0.17 26.73
C VAL A 92 13.18 -1.21 27.38
N VAL A 93 13.47 -2.26 26.64
CA VAL A 93 13.56 -3.63 27.18
C VAL A 93 14.63 -3.68 28.28
N ALA A 94 15.82 -3.11 28.06
CA ALA A 94 16.90 -3.17 29.03
C ALA A 94 16.63 -2.35 30.32
N LYS A 95 15.83 -1.30 30.24
CA LYS A 95 15.67 -0.33 31.32
C LYS A 95 14.29 -0.30 31.97
N LEU A 96 13.24 -0.65 31.24
CA LEU A 96 11.85 -0.50 31.67
C LEU A 96 11.09 -1.82 31.79
N GLU A 97 11.56 -2.91 31.17
CA GLU A 97 10.87 -4.18 31.30
C GLU A 97 10.83 -4.64 32.75
N HIS A 98 9.65 -5.00 33.25
CA HIS A 98 9.36 -5.36 34.65
C HIS A 98 9.60 -4.23 35.67
N ARG A 99 9.59 -2.97 35.24
CA ARG A 99 9.72 -1.80 36.11
C ARG A 99 8.47 -0.91 36.02
N PRO A 100 8.25 -0.07 37.06
CA PRO A 100 7.13 0.88 37.01
C PRO A 100 7.33 1.88 35.85
N PRO A 101 6.21 2.36 35.23
CA PRO A 101 6.25 3.35 34.19
C PRO A 101 6.96 4.64 34.63
N ILE A 102 7.67 5.26 33.69
CA ILE A 102 8.27 6.58 33.88
C ILE A 102 7.28 7.64 33.41
N GLN A 103 6.84 8.51 34.31
CA GLN A 103 5.98 9.64 33.97
C GLN A 103 6.81 10.74 33.31
N LEU A 104 6.50 11.11 32.07
CA LEU A 104 7.13 12.21 31.36
C LEU A 104 6.36 13.51 31.54
N ILE A 105 5.03 13.46 31.42
CA ILE A 105 4.12 14.61 31.56
C ILE A 105 2.98 14.17 32.49
N GLY A 106 3.28 14.04 33.79
CA GLY A 106 2.33 13.52 34.75
C GLY A 106 1.66 12.23 34.26
N ASP A 107 0.33 12.12 34.43
CA ASP A 107 -0.45 10.96 33.95
C ASP A 107 -0.76 11.01 32.44
N TRP A 108 -0.39 12.10 31.75
CA TRP A 108 -0.73 12.29 30.35
C TRP A 108 0.14 11.50 29.39
N LEU A 109 1.43 11.37 29.71
CA LEU A 109 2.38 10.66 28.88
C LEU A 109 3.38 9.90 29.74
N GLN A 110 3.43 8.61 29.55
CA GLN A 110 4.32 7.71 30.28
C GLN A 110 5.17 6.89 29.31
N LEU A 111 6.31 6.41 29.81
CA LEU A 111 7.08 5.38 29.14
C LEU A 111 6.96 4.09 29.94
N GLU A 112 6.50 3.05 29.31
CA GLU A 112 6.36 1.71 29.86
C GLU A 112 6.73 0.64 28.83
N ALA A 113 7.16 -0.53 29.25
CA ALA A 113 7.48 -1.61 28.33
C ALA A 113 6.28 -2.55 28.20
N ILE A 114 5.62 -2.54 27.06
CA ILE A 114 4.50 -3.44 26.76
C ILE A 114 4.89 -4.38 25.62
N ARG A 115 4.60 -5.67 25.80
CA ARG A 115 4.73 -6.71 24.77
C ARG A 115 3.38 -6.87 24.05
N ASN A 116 3.28 -6.33 22.84
CA ASN A 116 2.06 -6.33 22.05
C ASN A 116 2.07 -7.48 21.02
N ALA A 117 1.42 -8.57 21.35
CA ALA A 117 1.21 -9.71 20.46
C ALA A 117 -0.01 -9.53 19.53
N GLY A 118 -0.44 -8.28 19.27
CA GLY A 118 -1.68 -8.01 18.54
C GLY A 118 -2.92 -7.94 19.46
N ALA A 119 -2.71 -7.70 20.74
CA ALA A 119 -3.72 -7.75 21.81
C ALA A 119 -4.80 -6.66 21.71
N ALA A 120 -4.65 -5.65 20.86
CA ALA A 120 -5.63 -4.56 20.71
C ALA A 120 -7.06 -5.07 20.38
N PHE A 121 -7.20 -6.31 19.93
CA PHE A 121 -8.49 -6.90 19.54
C PHE A 121 -8.80 -8.24 20.23
N GLY A 122 -8.00 -8.66 21.24
CA GLY A 122 -8.28 -9.87 22.04
C GLY A 122 -8.05 -11.21 21.33
N PHE A 123 -7.55 -11.23 20.10
CA PHE A 123 -7.35 -12.44 19.30
C PHE A 123 -5.88 -12.93 19.22
N GLY A 124 -4.98 -12.32 19.96
CA GLY A 124 -3.61 -12.78 20.19
C GLY A 124 -2.82 -13.14 18.93
N GLU A 125 -2.45 -14.40 18.80
CA GLU A 125 -1.53 -14.93 17.78
C GLU A 125 -2.01 -14.75 16.34
N ALA A 126 -3.31 -14.90 16.06
CA ALA A 126 -3.84 -14.76 14.70
C ALA A 126 -3.57 -13.37 14.10
N PHE A 127 -3.64 -12.31 14.90
CA PHE A 127 -3.34 -10.96 14.43
C PHE A 127 -1.86 -10.72 14.18
N THR A 128 -0.98 -11.37 14.91
CA THR A 128 0.47 -11.27 14.68
C THR A 128 0.83 -11.73 13.27
N VAL A 129 0.26 -12.86 12.82
CA VAL A 129 0.47 -13.36 11.45
C VAL A 129 -0.11 -12.39 10.43
N ILE A 130 -1.33 -11.88 10.65
CA ILE A 130 -1.97 -10.91 9.75
C ILE A 130 -1.10 -9.65 9.62
N PHE A 131 -0.65 -9.07 10.72
CA PHE A 131 0.22 -7.88 10.67
C PHE A 131 1.57 -8.15 10.02
N THR A 132 2.11 -9.36 10.19
CA THR A 132 3.34 -9.78 9.50
C THR A 132 3.14 -9.83 7.99
N VAL A 133 2.04 -10.41 7.52
CA VAL A 133 1.68 -10.45 6.09
C VAL A 133 1.45 -9.05 5.54
N ILE A 134 0.75 -8.18 6.28
CA ILE A 134 0.54 -6.78 5.89
C ILE A 134 1.88 -6.05 5.77
N ALA A 135 2.78 -6.19 6.74
CA ALA A 135 4.11 -5.56 6.69
C ALA A 135 4.91 -6.05 5.48
N ALA A 136 4.91 -7.35 5.20
CA ALA A 136 5.54 -7.90 4.01
C ALA A 136 4.94 -7.36 2.71
N ALA A 137 3.61 -7.26 2.62
CA ALA A 137 2.91 -6.68 1.48
C ALA A 137 3.30 -5.21 1.26
N VAL A 138 3.36 -4.41 2.32
CA VAL A 138 3.80 -3.00 2.27
C VAL A 138 5.22 -2.90 1.74
N ILE A 139 6.15 -3.74 2.20
CA ILE A 139 7.54 -3.77 1.70
C ILE A 139 7.58 -4.05 0.19
N VAL A 140 6.77 -5.01 -0.29
CA VAL A 140 6.69 -5.34 -1.72
C VAL A 140 6.14 -4.17 -2.53
N VAL A 141 5.10 -3.49 -2.03
CA VAL A 141 4.54 -2.29 -2.69
C VAL A 141 5.59 -1.18 -2.77
N ILE A 142 6.30 -0.90 -1.67
CA ILE A 142 7.37 0.10 -1.64
C ILE A 142 8.47 -0.26 -2.64
N ALA A 143 8.90 -1.52 -2.72
CA ALA A 143 9.90 -1.96 -3.68
C ALA A 143 9.46 -1.75 -5.14
N ARG A 144 8.16 -1.89 -5.43
CA ARG A 144 7.60 -1.58 -6.76
C ARG A 144 7.60 -0.08 -7.05
N LEU A 145 7.15 0.75 -6.12
CA LEU A 145 7.11 2.21 -6.25
C LEU A 145 8.53 2.80 -6.38
N ALA A 146 9.50 2.23 -5.67
CA ALA A 146 10.90 2.66 -5.71
C ALA A 146 11.53 2.57 -7.12
N ARG A 147 10.99 1.72 -8.02
CA ARG A 147 11.49 1.60 -9.40
C ARG A 147 11.35 2.89 -10.21
N LYS A 148 10.35 3.72 -9.89
CA LYS A 148 10.07 5.00 -10.57
C LYS A 148 10.09 6.18 -9.57
N LEU A 149 10.96 6.14 -8.58
CA LEU A 149 11.01 7.14 -7.52
C LEU A 149 11.98 8.28 -7.88
N TYR A 150 11.42 9.41 -8.28
CA TYR A 150 12.14 10.64 -8.60
C TYR A 150 11.77 11.80 -7.67
N SER A 151 10.61 11.75 -7.03
CA SER A 151 10.15 12.74 -6.08
C SER A 151 10.85 12.58 -4.73
N LEU A 152 11.44 13.68 -4.22
CA LEU A 152 12.08 13.70 -2.90
C LEU A 152 11.08 13.50 -1.75
N PRO A 153 9.92 14.19 -1.71
CA PRO A 153 8.95 13.97 -0.65
C PRO A 153 8.42 12.53 -0.60
N TRP A 154 8.17 11.91 -1.76
CA TRP A 154 7.80 10.51 -1.84
C TRP A 154 8.89 9.56 -1.33
N ALA A 155 10.16 9.88 -1.59
CA ALA A 155 11.28 9.09 -1.08
C ALA A 155 11.34 9.12 0.46
N ILE A 156 11.08 10.28 1.06
CA ILE A 156 11.01 10.41 2.52
C ILE A 156 9.83 9.62 3.07
N ALA A 157 8.63 9.80 2.51
CA ALA A 157 7.42 9.12 2.94
C ALA A 157 7.55 7.58 2.88
N LEU A 158 8.01 7.06 1.74
CA LEU A 158 8.23 5.63 1.55
C LEU A 158 9.37 5.11 2.42
N GLY A 159 10.40 5.92 2.69
CA GLY A 159 11.49 5.58 3.60
C GLY A 159 11.00 5.42 5.05
N LEU A 160 10.16 6.32 5.53
CA LEU A 160 9.53 6.21 6.86
C LEU A 160 8.67 4.97 6.98
N LEU A 161 7.81 4.71 5.98
CA LEU A 161 6.99 3.50 5.94
C LEU A 161 7.84 2.23 5.95
N LEU A 162 8.88 2.19 5.13
CA LEU A 162 9.76 1.03 5.05
C LEU A 162 10.50 0.79 6.36
N GLY A 163 11.09 1.83 6.94
CA GLY A 163 11.83 1.73 8.21
C GLY A 163 10.93 1.27 9.36
N GLY A 164 9.74 1.86 9.49
CA GLY A 164 8.76 1.45 10.49
C GLY A 164 8.24 0.02 10.29
N ALA A 165 7.89 -0.33 9.05
CA ALA A 165 7.43 -1.69 8.73
C ALA A 165 8.52 -2.74 9.05
N LEU A 166 9.79 -2.46 8.73
CA LEU A 166 10.91 -3.34 9.07
C LEU A 166 11.12 -3.42 10.57
N GLY A 167 10.98 -2.32 11.32
CA GLY A 167 11.10 -2.31 12.78
C GLY A 167 10.09 -3.25 13.45
N ASN A 168 8.83 -3.09 13.14
CA ASN A 168 7.78 -3.95 13.68
C ASN A 168 7.85 -5.39 13.13
N LEU A 169 8.29 -5.59 11.90
CA LEU A 169 8.51 -6.93 11.34
C LEU A 169 9.67 -7.64 12.05
N THR A 170 10.75 -6.92 12.37
CA THR A 170 11.90 -7.47 13.12
C THR A 170 11.46 -8.01 14.48
N ASP A 171 10.62 -7.28 15.21
CA ASP A 171 10.09 -7.77 16.48
C ASP A 171 9.28 -9.05 16.30
N ARG A 172 8.41 -9.12 15.29
CA ARG A 172 7.56 -10.30 15.01
C ARG A 172 8.37 -11.53 14.58
N LEU A 173 9.49 -11.33 13.93
CA LEU A 173 10.31 -12.44 13.44
C LEU A 173 11.31 -12.95 14.50
N PHE A 174 11.83 -12.07 15.37
CA PHE A 174 13.00 -12.40 16.18
C PHE A 174 12.78 -12.30 17.70
N ARG A 175 11.61 -11.83 18.16
CA ARG A 175 11.31 -11.79 19.59
C ARG A 175 10.46 -12.99 20.02
N ALA A 176 10.42 -13.20 21.35
CA ALA A 176 9.55 -14.22 21.95
C ALA A 176 8.06 -13.91 21.68
N PRO A 177 7.19 -14.96 21.60
CA PRO A 177 7.46 -16.35 21.91
C PRO A 177 8.11 -17.15 20.79
N GLY A 178 8.01 -16.74 19.51
CA GLY A 178 8.53 -17.49 18.39
C GLY A 178 8.62 -16.73 17.09
N VAL A 179 9.17 -17.36 16.06
CA VAL A 179 9.26 -16.78 14.72
C VAL A 179 7.84 -16.60 14.16
N PHE A 180 7.53 -15.41 13.67
CA PHE A 180 6.19 -14.94 13.23
C PHE A 180 5.16 -14.73 14.35
N GLU A 181 5.49 -15.04 15.60
CA GLU A 181 4.64 -14.87 16.78
C GLU A 181 5.17 -13.81 17.75
N GLY A 182 6.33 -13.23 17.44
CA GLY A 182 7.03 -12.29 18.30
C GLY A 182 6.17 -11.05 18.63
N ALA A 183 6.18 -10.69 19.91
CA ALA A 183 5.48 -9.51 20.41
C ALA A 183 6.27 -8.25 20.09
N VAL A 184 5.60 -7.25 19.52
CA VAL A 184 6.16 -5.93 19.28
C VAL A 184 6.35 -5.21 20.63
N VAL A 185 7.45 -4.49 20.77
CA VAL A 185 7.72 -3.67 21.96
C VAL A 185 7.12 -2.29 21.74
N ASP A 186 6.04 -1.98 22.47
CA ASP A 186 5.42 -0.67 22.53
C ASP A 186 5.80 0.01 23.85
N PHE A 187 6.00 1.33 23.84
CA PHE A 187 6.54 2.00 25.00
C PHE A 187 6.12 3.46 25.20
N ILE A 188 5.50 4.07 24.21
CA ILE A 188 4.96 5.43 24.31
C ILE A 188 3.49 5.30 24.69
N SER A 189 3.17 5.63 25.94
CA SER A 189 1.85 5.43 26.54
C SER A 189 1.16 6.77 26.83
N PRO A 190 0.40 7.35 25.88
CA PRO A 190 -0.41 8.51 26.14
C PRO A 190 -1.72 8.12 26.84
N LYS A 191 -2.20 8.95 27.74
CA LYS A 191 -3.48 8.75 28.43
C LYS A 191 -4.62 8.67 27.40
N HIS A 192 -5.45 7.65 27.51
CA HIS A 192 -6.62 7.41 26.63
C HIS A 192 -6.28 7.09 25.18
N PHE A 193 -5.07 6.68 24.87
CA PHE A 193 -4.65 6.25 23.54
C PHE A 193 -3.90 4.92 23.62
N ALA A 194 -3.88 4.17 22.54
CA ALA A 194 -3.12 2.92 22.47
C ALA A 194 -1.63 3.21 22.64
N VAL A 195 -0.92 2.33 23.36
CA VAL A 195 0.53 2.40 23.48
C VAL A 195 1.16 2.04 22.14
N PHE A 196 2.18 2.78 21.74
CA PHE A 196 2.84 2.64 20.45
C PHE A 196 4.36 2.84 20.56
N ASN A 197 5.06 2.73 19.44
CA ASN A 197 6.51 2.84 19.34
C ASN A 197 6.95 3.80 18.22
N LEU A 198 8.26 3.92 17.99
CA LEU A 198 8.78 4.79 16.93
C LEU A 198 8.50 4.26 15.52
N ALA A 199 8.42 2.93 15.33
CA ALA A 199 8.04 2.35 14.04
C ALA A 199 6.61 2.75 13.66
N ASP A 200 5.66 2.71 14.60
CA ASP A 200 4.27 3.12 14.37
C ASP A 200 4.20 4.62 14.02
N SER A 201 4.97 5.44 14.75
CA SER A 201 5.10 6.87 14.45
C SER A 201 5.62 7.11 13.03
N ALA A 202 6.64 6.38 12.61
CA ALA A 202 7.20 6.48 11.26
C ALA A 202 6.18 6.03 10.19
N ILE A 203 5.44 4.95 10.44
CA ILE A 203 4.39 4.46 9.54
C ILE A 203 3.28 5.51 9.40
N VAL A 204 2.80 6.06 10.50
CA VAL A 204 1.73 7.07 10.49
C VAL A 204 2.20 8.35 9.79
N CYS A 205 3.39 8.87 10.12
CA CYS A 205 3.94 10.06 9.47
C CYS A 205 4.16 9.84 7.97
N GLY A 206 4.70 8.68 7.58
CA GLY A 206 4.88 8.31 6.18
C GLY A 206 3.55 8.21 5.43
N GLY A 207 2.54 7.58 6.04
CA GLY A 207 1.20 7.47 5.50
C GLY A 207 0.51 8.82 5.31
N ILE A 208 0.55 9.68 6.33
CA ILE A 208 0.01 11.05 6.24
C ILE A 208 0.69 11.81 5.11
N LEU A 209 2.02 11.73 5.01
CA LEU A 209 2.77 12.42 3.97
C LEU A 209 2.36 11.92 2.57
N ILE A 210 2.18 10.61 2.36
CA ILE A 210 1.68 10.05 1.09
C ILE A 210 0.31 10.63 0.74
N VAL A 211 -0.62 10.64 1.69
CA VAL A 211 -1.97 11.16 1.49
C VAL A 211 -1.91 12.65 1.09
N LEU A 212 -1.11 13.46 1.79
CA LEU A 212 -0.95 14.88 1.47
C LEU A 212 -0.33 15.10 0.09
N LEU A 213 0.66 14.28 -0.31
CA LEU A 213 1.27 14.37 -1.64
C LEU A 213 0.29 13.99 -2.74
N SER A 214 -0.52 12.93 -2.51
CA SER A 214 -1.57 12.51 -3.44
C SER A 214 -2.63 13.58 -3.62
N PHE A 215 -3.09 14.23 -2.55
CA PHE A 215 -4.02 15.36 -2.65
C PHE A 215 -3.45 16.60 -3.36
N ARG A 216 -2.12 16.73 -3.40
CA ARG A 216 -1.43 17.77 -4.19
C ARG A 216 -1.16 17.34 -5.63
N GLY A 217 -1.66 16.21 -6.07
CA GLY A 217 -1.45 15.66 -7.40
C GLY A 217 0.02 15.30 -7.69
N LEU A 218 0.86 15.15 -6.65
CA LEU A 218 2.27 14.81 -6.85
C LEU A 218 2.46 13.30 -6.83
N ASP A 219 2.99 12.75 -7.92
CA ASP A 219 3.30 11.33 -8.06
C ASP A 219 4.73 10.96 -7.63
N PRO A 220 5.00 9.66 -7.37
CA PRO A 220 6.34 9.18 -7.03
C PRO A 220 7.39 9.48 -8.10
N ASP A 221 7.00 9.54 -9.38
CA ASP A 221 7.88 9.84 -10.50
C ASP A 221 8.17 11.35 -10.67
N GLY A 222 7.60 12.18 -9.80
CA GLY A 222 7.79 13.64 -9.79
C GLY A 222 6.85 14.38 -10.74
N THR A 223 5.91 13.73 -11.38
CA THR A 223 4.86 14.38 -12.15
C THR A 223 3.84 15.04 -11.22
N VAL A 224 3.28 16.16 -11.67
CA VAL A 224 2.23 16.89 -10.94
C VAL A 224 1.01 16.97 -11.84
N HIS A 225 -0.07 16.35 -11.41
CA HIS A 225 -1.38 16.47 -12.04
C HIS A 225 -2.06 17.73 -11.46
N LYS A 226 -2.34 18.70 -12.33
CA LYS A 226 -3.21 19.84 -11.98
C LYS A 226 -4.58 19.53 -12.56
N ASP A 227 -5.55 19.33 -11.70
CA ASP A 227 -6.97 19.35 -12.07
C ASP A 227 -7.40 20.75 -12.48
#